data_90a92552264537a96e2f3c0136389611
#
_entry.id   90a92552264537a96e2f3c0136389611
#
_cell.length_a   1.000
_cell.length_b   1.000
_cell.length_c   1.000
_cell.angle_alpha   90.00
_cell.angle_beta   90.00
_cell.angle_gamma   90.00
#
_symmetry.space_group_name_H-M   'P 1'
#
loop_
_entity.id
_entity.type
_entity.pdbx_description
1 polymer ?
#
loop_
_entity_poly.entity_id
_entity_poly.type
_entity_poly.pdbx_seq_one_letter_code
_entity_poly.pdbx_strand_id
1 'polypeptide(L)'
;MRLDEFLVANAYVSSRSRAKFLIREGYVVVNGKAVRKPSYDVRGDEEVEVLAEDRPSGYWKLSRIQESFEIIKKGDIVLDLGSSAGGFLIFASEIADEVIGLEISGDFKDRLEKISEERGNVRVIFGDVFDVPPETIPELDVILNDLTLEPEVSIRALLRFLGRLKPGGRVLCVLKGVRSAETQRWLAELERHGLEVLKVIPSTKKETYVICKKLSAQSNES
;
A
#
# COMPACT_ATOMS: atom_id res chain seq x y z
N MET A 1 -27.95 -5.59 -17.65
CA MET A 1 -26.95 -6.24 -16.75
C MET A 1 -26.26 -5.16 -15.91
N ARG A 2 -25.97 -5.44 -14.62
CA ARG A 2 -25.24 -4.48 -13.77
C ARG A 2 -23.83 -4.20 -14.32
N LEU A 3 -23.39 -2.95 -14.25
CA LEU A 3 -22.07 -2.54 -14.77
C LEU A 3 -20.90 -3.30 -14.10
N ASP A 4 -20.99 -3.56 -12.76
CA ASP A 4 -19.96 -4.32 -12.06
C ASP A 4 -19.88 -5.80 -12.50
N GLU A 5 -20.97 -6.37 -12.98
CA GLU A 5 -21.03 -7.72 -13.56
C GLU A 5 -20.58 -7.70 -15.02
N PHE A 6 -21.00 -6.70 -15.78
CA PHE A 6 -20.63 -6.51 -17.18
C PHE A 6 -19.11 -6.44 -17.35
N LEU A 7 -18.42 -5.64 -16.51
CA LEU A 7 -16.97 -5.49 -16.59
C LEU A 7 -16.21 -6.81 -16.35
N VAL A 8 -16.71 -7.66 -15.46
CA VAL A 8 -16.10 -8.99 -15.23
C VAL A 8 -16.43 -9.95 -16.36
N ALA A 9 -17.69 -10.00 -16.80
CA ALA A 9 -18.12 -10.91 -17.85
C ALA A 9 -17.43 -10.66 -19.21
N ASN A 10 -17.04 -9.40 -19.46
CA ASN A 10 -16.32 -9.00 -20.67
C ASN A 10 -14.80 -8.85 -20.45
N ALA A 11 -14.25 -9.41 -19.39
CA ALA A 11 -12.81 -9.42 -19.06
C ALA A 11 -12.12 -8.03 -18.97
N TYR A 12 -12.89 -6.95 -18.73
CA TYR A 12 -12.31 -5.64 -18.45
C TYR A 12 -11.55 -5.62 -17.13
N VAL A 13 -11.97 -6.45 -16.17
CA VAL A 13 -11.35 -6.57 -14.84
C VAL A 13 -11.43 -7.99 -14.32
N SER A 14 -10.51 -8.33 -13.41
CA SER A 14 -10.35 -9.68 -12.85
C SER A 14 -11.41 -10.06 -11.79
N SER A 15 -12.13 -9.09 -11.22
CA SER A 15 -13.12 -9.37 -10.17
C SER A 15 -14.19 -8.28 -10.00
N ARG A 16 -15.36 -8.66 -9.43
CA ARG A 16 -16.43 -7.70 -9.11
C ARG A 16 -16.03 -6.66 -8.07
N SER A 17 -15.15 -7.02 -7.13
CA SER A 17 -14.63 -6.07 -6.16
C SER A 17 -13.81 -5.00 -6.85
N ARG A 18 -13.00 -5.40 -7.81
CA ARG A 18 -12.21 -4.51 -8.65
C ARG A 18 -13.11 -3.61 -9.52
N ALA A 19 -14.11 -4.20 -10.19
CA ALA A 19 -15.09 -3.45 -10.96
C ALA A 19 -15.75 -2.34 -10.12
N LYS A 20 -16.27 -2.71 -8.93
CA LYS A 20 -16.90 -1.74 -8.02
C LYS A 20 -15.95 -0.62 -7.61
N PHE A 21 -14.68 -0.92 -7.40
CA PHE A 21 -13.67 0.08 -7.08
C PHE A 21 -13.51 1.06 -8.25
N LEU A 22 -13.18 0.59 -9.46
CA LEU A 22 -12.97 1.45 -10.63
C LEU A 22 -14.18 2.29 -10.97
N ILE A 23 -15.39 1.73 -10.86
CA ILE A 23 -16.64 2.46 -11.09
C ILE A 23 -16.80 3.60 -10.07
N ARG A 24 -16.62 3.34 -8.78
CA ARG A 24 -16.77 4.36 -7.73
C ARG A 24 -15.74 5.48 -7.86
N GLU A 25 -14.53 5.16 -8.28
CA GLU A 25 -13.48 6.15 -8.52
C GLU A 25 -13.67 6.94 -9.83
N GLY A 26 -14.62 6.52 -10.68
CA GLY A 26 -14.94 7.21 -11.94
C GLY A 26 -14.04 6.82 -13.11
N TYR A 27 -13.29 5.72 -13.00
CA TYR A 27 -12.47 5.19 -14.08
C TYR A 27 -13.26 4.39 -15.12
N VAL A 28 -14.58 4.30 -14.99
CA VAL A 28 -15.44 3.62 -15.96
C VAL A 28 -16.35 4.66 -16.62
N VAL A 29 -16.29 4.68 -17.95
CA VAL A 29 -17.05 5.58 -18.81
C VAL A 29 -18.07 4.75 -19.59
N VAL A 30 -19.30 5.22 -19.66
CA VAL A 30 -20.37 4.63 -20.47
C VAL A 30 -20.92 5.73 -21.38
N ASN A 31 -20.89 5.50 -22.69
CA ASN A 31 -21.28 6.48 -23.70
C ASN A 31 -20.63 7.87 -23.48
N GLY A 32 -19.32 7.89 -23.19
CA GLY A 32 -18.51 9.11 -22.98
C GLY A 32 -18.75 9.79 -21.63
N LYS A 33 -19.52 9.19 -20.68
CA LYS A 33 -19.78 9.77 -19.35
C LYS A 33 -19.29 8.85 -18.24
N ALA A 34 -18.54 9.42 -17.28
CA ALA A 34 -18.08 8.66 -16.11
C ALA A 34 -19.27 8.20 -15.25
N VAL A 35 -19.34 6.89 -15.00
CA VAL A 35 -20.36 6.26 -14.16
C VAL A 35 -19.73 5.87 -12.83
N ARG A 36 -20.34 6.30 -11.70
CA ARG A 36 -19.84 6.00 -10.34
C ARG A 36 -20.72 5.02 -9.56
N LYS A 37 -21.79 4.51 -10.18
CA LYS A 37 -22.74 3.58 -9.55
C LYS A 37 -22.51 2.15 -10.07
N PRO A 38 -22.00 1.21 -9.24
CA PRO A 38 -21.74 -0.17 -9.66
C PRO A 38 -22.96 -0.93 -10.17
N SER A 39 -24.15 -0.55 -9.68
CA SER A 39 -25.43 -1.12 -10.11
C SER A 39 -26.06 -0.39 -11.29
N TYR A 40 -25.32 0.44 -12.02
CA TYR A 40 -25.77 1.00 -13.29
C TYR A 40 -26.15 -0.13 -14.24
N ASP A 41 -27.31 -0.01 -14.91
CA ASP A 41 -27.82 -1.06 -15.78
C ASP A 41 -27.36 -0.83 -17.23
N VAL A 42 -26.42 -1.67 -17.66
CA VAL A 42 -25.90 -1.68 -19.04
C VAL A 42 -26.89 -2.43 -19.92
N ARG A 43 -27.37 -1.81 -20.99
CA ARG A 43 -28.40 -2.35 -21.89
C ARG A 43 -27.87 -3.15 -23.08
N GLY A 44 -26.53 -3.14 -23.30
CA GLY A 44 -25.86 -3.97 -24.29
C GLY A 44 -25.50 -3.29 -25.60
N ASP A 45 -26.02 -2.11 -25.87
CA ASP A 45 -25.68 -1.24 -27.00
C ASP A 45 -24.81 -0.04 -26.58
N GLU A 46 -24.43 0.02 -25.31
CA GLU A 46 -23.63 1.10 -24.76
C GLU A 46 -22.14 0.83 -24.92
N GLU A 47 -21.41 1.85 -25.32
CA GLU A 47 -19.96 1.84 -25.34
C GLU A 47 -19.43 1.97 -23.91
N VAL A 48 -18.66 0.97 -23.46
CA VAL A 48 -18.08 0.92 -22.12
C VAL A 48 -16.57 0.96 -22.22
N GLU A 49 -15.96 1.94 -21.58
CA GLU A 49 -14.50 2.10 -21.50
C GLU A 49 -14.03 2.04 -20.05
N VAL A 50 -12.86 1.46 -19.83
CA VAL A 50 -12.16 1.49 -18.54
C VAL A 50 -10.87 2.29 -18.72
N LEU A 51 -10.83 3.48 -18.10
CA LEU A 51 -9.75 4.46 -18.25
C LEU A 51 -8.51 4.14 -17.41
N ALA A 52 -8.57 3.13 -16.55
CA ALA A 52 -7.46 2.72 -15.71
C ALA A 52 -7.11 1.25 -15.93
N GLU A 53 -5.83 0.94 -15.85
CA GLU A 53 -5.36 -0.45 -15.85
C GLU A 53 -5.93 -1.24 -14.67
N ASP A 54 -6.10 -2.55 -14.85
CA ASP A 54 -6.54 -3.45 -13.77
C ASP A 54 -5.40 -3.70 -12.76
N ARG A 55 -5.09 -2.66 -11.96
CA ARG A 55 -4.08 -2.69 -10.91
C ARG A 55 -4.68 -3.18 -9.58
N PRO A 56 -3.93 -3.86 -8.70
CA PRO A 56 -4.40 -4.23 -7.36
C PRO A 56 -4.86 -3.01 -6.56
N SER A 57 -5.79 -3.23 -5.63
CA SER A 57 -6.35 -2.13 -4.81
C SER A 57 -5.30 -1.36 -4.00
N GLY A 58 -4.22 -2.03 -3.58
CA GLY A 58 -3.08 -1.42 -2.91
C GLY A 58 -2.39 -0.34 -3.75
N TYR A 59 -2.26 -0.54 -5.06
CA TYR A 59 -1.71 0.46 -5.98
C TYR A 59 -2.41 1.82 -5.82
N TRP A 60 -3.73 1.80 -5.90
CA TRP A 60 -4.53 3.01 -5.80
C TRP A 60 -4.58 3.59 -4.38
N LYS A 61 -4.44 2.74 -3.36
CA LYS A 61 -4.30 3.19 -1.97
C LYS A 61 -3.03 4.02 -1.81
N LEU A 62 -1.89 3.48 -2.23
CA LEU A 62 -0.59 4.15 -2.10
C LEU A 62 -0.50 5.39 -3.01
N SER A 63 -1.04 5.35 -4.23
CA SER A 63 -1.12 6.50 -5.14
C SER A 63 -1.80 7.70 -4.47
N ARG A 64 -2.96 7.51 -3.84
CA ARG A 64 -3.68 8.58 -3.12
C ARG A 64 -2.92 9.10 -1.90
N ILE A 65 -2.23 8.21 -1.19
CA ILE A 65 -1.39 8.63 -0.07
C ILE A 65 -0.25 9.49 -0.60
N GLN A 66 0.40 9.07 -1.68
CA GLN A 66 1.49 9.80 -2.34
C GLN A 66 1.05 11.18 -2.83
N GLU A 67 -0.15 11.31 -3.42
CA GLU A 67 -0.73 12.60 -3.82
C GLU A 67 -0.95 13.54 -2.63
N SER A 68 -1.32 12.98 -1.48
CA SER A 68 -1.58 13.75 -0.27
C SER A 68 -0.33 14.08 0.54
N PHE A 69 0.70 13.28 0.39
CA PHE A 69 2.00 13.40 1.05
C PHE A 69 3.05 12.60 0.27
N GLU A 70 4.09 13.25 -0.20
CA GLU A 70 5.19 12.63 -0.95
C GLU A 70 6.00 11.71 -0.04
N ILE A 71 5.53 10.46 0.13
CA ILE A 71 6.19 9.48 1.00
C ILE A 71 7.34 8.75 0.30
N ILE A 72 7.23 8.52 -1.01
CA ILE A 72 8.26 7.88 -1.83
C ILE A 72 8.85 8.92 -2.77
N LYS A 73 10.18 8.92 -2.91
CA LYS A 73 10.95 9.80 -3.78
C LYS A 73 11.84 9.01 -4.70
N LYS A 74 12.24 9.64 -5.80
CA LYS A 74 13.27 9.08 -6.67
C LYS A 74 14.58 8.91 -5.89
N GLY A 75 15.24 7.77 -6.08
CA GLY A 75 16.45 7.40 -5.35
C GLY A 75 16.20 6.62 -4.05
N ASP A 76 14.93 6.46 -3.63
CA ASP A 76 14.61 5.74 -2.41
C ASP A 76 14.80 4.22 -2.55
N ILE A 77 15.19 3.59 -1.45
CA ILE A 77 15.08 2.14 -1.22
C ILE A 77 13.91 1.90 -0.28
N VAL A 78 12.92 1.16 -0.77
CA VAL A 78 11.62 0.96 -0.10
C VAL A 78 11.46 -0.48 0.37
N LEU A 79 11.01 -0.68 1.61
CA LEU A 79 10.56 -1.98 2.12
C LEU A 79 9.05 -1.97 2.26
N ASP A 80 8.37 -2.95 1.66
CA ASP A 80 6.93 -3.18 1.76
C ASP A 80 6.64 -4.42 2.61
N LEU A 81 6.05 -4.23 3.78
CA LEU A 81 5.69 -5.29 4.72
C LEU A 81 4.27 -5.79 4.44
N GLY A 82 4.15 -7.03 3.97
CA GLY A 82 2.89 -7.64 3.58
C GLY A 82 2.47 -7.27 2.17
N SER A 83 3.26 -7.64 1.18
CA SER A 83 3.07 -7.21 -0.21
C SER A 83 1.77 -7.71 -0.87
N SER A 84 1.19 -8.82 -0.38
CA SER A 84 -0.10 -9.35 -0.84
C SER A 84 -0.16 -9.46 -2.38
N ALA A 85 -1.17 -8.87 -3.02
CA ALA A 85 -1.29 -8.87 -4.49
C ALA A 85 -0.30 -7.92 -5.21
N GLY A 86 0.69 -7.36 -4.54
CA GLY A 86 1.76 -6.54 -5.12
C GLY A 86 1.38 -5.10 -5.46
N GLY A 87 0.26 -4.59 -4.94
CA GLY A 87 -0.20 -3.26 -5.30
C GLY A 87 0.77 -2.15 -4.89
N PHE A 88 1.31 -2.21 -3.66
CA PHE A 88 2.30 -1.26 -3.18
C PHE A 88 3.62 -1.40 -3.94
N LEU A 89 4.07 -2.64 -4.24
CA LEU A 89 5.28 -2.89 -5.01
C LEU A 89 5.22 -2.24 -6.40
N ILE A 90 4.09 -2.44 -7.11
CA ILE A 90 3.89 -1.89 -8.45
C ILE A 90 3.97 -0.37 -8.41
N PHE A 91 3.26 0.28 -7.49
CA PHE A 91 3.25 1.74 -7.40
C PHE A 91 4.62 2.28 -6.98
N ALA A 92 5.23 1.71 -5.94
CA ALA A 92 6.52 2.17 -5.44
C ALA A 92 7.63 2.03 -6.48
N SER A 93 7.61 0.95 -7.28
CA SER A 93 8.63 0.72 -8.32
C SER A 93 8.60 1.72 -9.49
N GLU A 94 7.52 2.47 -9.64
CA GLU A 94 7.41 3.54 -10.64
C GLU A 94 8.16 4.81 -10.22
N ILE A 95 8.56 4.90 -8.92
CA ILE A 95 9.17 6.11 -8.34
C ILE A 95 10.56 5.80 -7.74
N ALA A 96 10.65 4.74 -6.95
CA ALA A 96 11.82 4.36 -6.17
C ALA A 96 12.90 3.69 -7.03
N ASP A 97 14.15 3.71 -6.55
CA ASP A 97 15.26 3.02 -7.21
C ASP A 97 15.24 1.52 -6.93
N GLU A 98 14.86 1.12 -5.71
CA GLU A 98 14.70 -0.29 -5.32
C GLU A 98 13.47 -0.48 -4.43
N VAL A 99 12.70 -1.55 -4.66
CA VAL A 99 11.55 -1.94 -3.83
C VAL A 99 11.71 -3.39 -3.40
N ILE A 100 11.63 -3.61 -2.09
CA ILE A 100 11.76 -4.92 -1.48
C ILE A 100 10.42 -5.28 -0.88
N GLY A 101 9.77 -6.33 -1.39
CA GLY A 101 8.54 -6.88 -0.82
C GLY A 101 8.84 -8.00 0.17
N LEU A 102 8.06 -8.05 1.24
CA LEU A 102 8.09 -9.15 2.18
C LEU A 102 6.68 -9.73 2.31
N GLU A 103 6.52 -11.03 2.02
CA GLU A 103 5.21 -11.71 1.99
C GLU A 103 5.32 -13.12 2.56
N ILE A 104 4.39 -13.48 3.44
CA ILE A 104 4.33 -14.82 4.05
C ILE A 104 3.46 -15.78 3.24
N SER A 105 2.41 -15.29 2.57
CA SER A 105 1.44 -16.14 1.89
C SER A 105 1.96 -16.67 0.56
N GLY A 106 1.95 -17.98 0.41
CA GLY A 106 2.23 -18.64 -0.87
C GLY A 106 1.18 -18.37 -1.96
N ASP A 107 -0.02 -17.91 -1.60
CA ASP A 107 -1.11 -17.64 -2.56
C ASP A 107 -0.77 -16.51 -3.54
N PHE A 108 0.16 -15.63 -3.16
CA PHE A 108 0.58 -14.51 -4.01
C PHE A 108 1.90 -14.77 -4.74
N LYS A 109 2.54 -15.93 -4.52
CA LYS A 109 3.89 -16.22 -5.00
C LYS A 109 4.06 -15.98 -6.49
N ASP A 110 3.31 -16.69 -7.32
CA ASP A 110 3.42 -16.60 -8.78
C ASP A 110 3.23 -15.17 -9.30
N ARG A 111 2.30 -14.45 -8.66
CA ARG A 111 2.02 -13.06 -9.02
C ARG A 111 3.17 -12.13 -8.63
N LEU A 112 3.72 -12.29 -7.44
CA LEU A 112 4.81 -11.46 -6.95
C LEU A 112 6.13 -11.75 -7.68
N GLU A 113 6.40 -13.00 -8.04
CA GLU A 113 7.52 -13.40 -8.89
C GLU A 113 7.40 -12.74 -10.27
N LYS A 114 6.21 -12.78 -10.89
CA LYS A 114 5.96 -12.10 -12.16
C LYS A 114 6.19 -10.59 -12.07
N ILE A 115 5.74 -9.92 -11.00
CA ILE A 115 6.01 -8.50 -10.79
C ILE A 115 7.51 -8.23 -10.68
N SER A 116 8.26 -9.08 -9.98
CA SER A 116 9.71 -8.99 -9.84
C SER A 116 10.44 -9.17 -11.18
N GLU A 117 9.97 -10.10 -12.02
CA GLU A 117 10.52 -10.33 -13.35
C GLU A 117 10.24 -9.17 -14.32
N GLU A 118 9.03 -8.62 -14.29
CA GLU A 118 8.62 -7.51 -15.17
C GLU A 118 9.24 -6.17 -14.76
N ARG A 119 9.67 -6.02 -13.50
CA ARG A 119 10.19 -4.78 -12.92
C ARG A 119 11.58 -5.01 -12.35
N GLY A 120 12.59 -4.61 -13.08
CA GLY A 120 14.00 -4.86 -12.71
C GLY A 120 14.46 -4.25 -11.38
N ASN A 121 13.65 -3.38 -10.75
CA ASN A 121 13.92 -2.75 -9.47
C ASN A 121 13.07 -3.32 -8.32
N VAL A 122 12.32 -4.41 -8.53
CA VAL A 122 11.52 -5.07 -7.49
C VAL A 122 12.12 -6.43 -7.15
N ARG A 123 12.31 -6.73 -5.88
CA ARG A 123 12.60 -8.08 -5.39
C ARG A 123 11.65 -8.45 -4.26
N VAL A 124 11.33 -9.72 -4.14
CA VAL A 124 10.42 -10.23 -3.11
C VAL A 124 11.11 -11.28 -2.26
N ILE A 125 10.94 -11.15 -0.95
CA ILE A 125 11.38 -12.13 0.05
C ILE A 125 10.12 -12.83 0.58
N PHE A 126 10.05 -14.15 0.38
CA PHE A 126 8.96 -14.96 0.93
C PHE A 126 9.34 -15.44 2.33
N GLY A 127 8.59 -15.01 3.33
CA GLY A 127 8.84 -15.37 4.72
C GLY A 127 7.97 -14.59 5.70
N ASP A 128 7.96 -15.05 6.95
CA ASP A 128 7.31 -14.33 8.03
C ASP A 128 8.13 -13.09 8.40
N VAL A 129 7.44 -11.96 8.53
CA VAL A 129 8.03 -10.70 8.97
C VAL A 129 8.74 -10.81 10.33
N PHE A 130 8.36 -11.79 11.14
CA PHE A 130 8.98 -12.06 12.44
C PHE A 130 10.21 -12.99 12.37
N ASP A 131 10.37 -13.74 11.28
CA ASP A 131 11.48 -14.67 11.10
C ASP A 131 12.59 -14.11 10.20
N VAL A 132 12.24 -13.25 9.23
CA VAL A 132 13.23 -12.63 8.34
C VAL A 132 14.23 -11.78 9.15
N PRO A 133 15.54 -12.04 9.09
CA PRO A 133 16.53 -11.26 9.80
C PRO A 133 16.65 -9.85 9.21
N PRO A 134 16.47 -8.78 10.02
CA PRO A 134 16.55 -7.40 9.50
C PRO A 134 17.87 -7.05 8.82
N GLU A 135 18.97 -7.68 9.20
CA GLU A 135 20.31 -7.50 8.62
C GLU A 135 20.42 -7.94 7.16
N THR A 136 19.48 -8.76 6.68
CA THR A 136 19.40 -9.16 5.26
C THR A 136 18.81 -8.06 4.38
N ILE A 137 18.21 -7.04 5.00
CA ILE A 137 17.62 -5.88 4.33
C ILE A 137 18.67 -4.75 4.29
N PRO A 138 18.86 -4.08 3.14
CA PRO A 138 19.77 -2.93 3.06
C PRO A 138 19.29 -1.75 3.92
N GLU A 139 20.06 -0.67 3.94
CA GLU A 139 19.57 0.58 4.52
C GLU A 139 18.42 1.13 3.69
N LEU A 140 17.36 1.57 4.37
CA LEU A 140 16.09 1.98 3.79
C LEU A 140 15.85 3.48 3.88
N ASP A 141 15.18 4.03 2.89
CA ASP A 141 14.64 5.39 2.90
C ASP A 141 13.17 5.41 3.30
N VAL A 142 12.44 4.31 3.01
CA VAL A 142 11.01 4.19 3.29
C VAL A 142 10.65 2.78 3.78
N ILE A 143 9.77 2.69 4.78
CA ILE A 143 9.07 1.46 5.15
C ILE A 143 7.56 1.68 4.95
N LEU A 144 6.94 0.81 4.18
CA LEU A 144 5.48 0.73 4.00
C LEU A 144 4.98 -0.47 4.82
N ASN A 145 4.07 -0.21 5.75
CA ASN A 145 3.49 -1.24 6.62
C ASN A 145 1.98 -1.27 6.45
N ASP A 146 1.47 -2.17 5.59
CA ASP A 146 0.03 -2.42 5.37
C ASP A 146 -0.36 -3.85 5.79
N LEU A 147 0.31 -4.41 6.78
CA LEU A 147 0.02 -5.74 7.30
C LEU A 147 -1.44 -5.86 7.76
N THR A 148 -2.07 -7.00 7.44
CA THR A 148 -3.41 -7.33 7.90
C THR A 148 -3.34 -8.03 9.26
N LEU A 149 -2.86 -7.27 10.26
CA LEU A 149 -2.66 -7.69 11.64
C LEU A 149 -3.30 -6.67 12.58
N GLU A 150 -3.52 -7.07 13.83
CA GLU A 150 -3.89 -6.14 14.90
C GLU A 150 -2.82 -5.05 15.04
N PRO A 151 -3.19 -3.80 15.38
CA PRO A 151 -2.27 -2.66 15.40
C PRO A 151 -0.98 -2.89 16.20
N GLU A 152 -1.08 -3.51 17.38
CA GLU A 152 0.08 -3.83 18.22
C GLU A 152 1.07 -4.77 17.51
N VAL A 153 0.55 -5.82 16.86
CA VAL A 153 1.37 -6.81 16.17
C VAL A 153 1.99 -6.19 14.91
N SER A 154 1.22 -5.37 14.18
CA SER A 154 1.68 -4.66 12.98
C SER A 154 2.80 -3.66 13.32
N ILE A 155 2.66 -2.89 14.40
CA ILE A 155 3.70 -1.96 14.86
C ILE A 155 4.95 -2.74 15.30
N ARG A 156 4.79 -3.85 16.03
CA ARG A 156 5.92 -4.70 16.44
C ARG A 156 6.70 -5.24 15.24
N ALA A 157 5.99 -5.63 14.17
CA ALA A 157 6.63 -6.04 12.91
C ALA A 157 7.43 -4.90 12.26
N LEU A 158 6.84 -3.71 12.17
CA LEU A 158 7.51 -2.50 11.68
C LEU A 158 8.81 -2.20 12.47
N LEU A 159 8.73 -2.24 13.80
CA LEU A 159 9.85 -1.89 14.68
C LEU A 159 11.07 -2.81 14.50
N ARG A 160 10.89 -4.06 14.04
CA ARG A 160 12.01 -4.96 13.73
C ARG A 160 12.92 -4.37 12.66
N PHE A 161 12.37 -3.67 11.68
CA PHE A 161 13.11 -3.11 10.55
C PHE A 161 13.47 -1.63 10.74
N LEU A 162 13.05 -1.01 11.85
CA LEU A 162 13.34 0.40 12.12
C LEU A 162 14.85 0.69 12.22
N GLY A 163 15.65 -0.29 12.66
CA GLY A 163 17.11 -0.19 12.66
C GLY A 163 17.71 -0.04 11.27
N ARG A 164 17.03 -0.53 10.25
CA ARG A 164 17.45 -0.42 8.83
C ARG A 164 16.99 0.88 8.17
N LEU A 165 16.04 1.59 8.74
CA LEU A 165 15.60 2.87 8.24
C LEU A 165 16.61 3.96 8.58
N LYS A 166 17.05 4.72 7.60
CA LYS A 166 17.98 5.86 7.78
C LYS A 166 17.37 6.93 8.69
N PRO A 167 18.18 7.72 9.40
CA PRO A 167 17.70 8.95 10.01
C PRO A 167 17.01 9.84 8.98
N GLY A 168 15.83 10.38 9.31
CA GLY A 168 15.00 11.13 8.36
C GLY A 168 14.21 10.27 7.38
N GLY A 169 14.38 8.95 7.38
CA GLY A 169 13.60 8.02 6.59
C GLY A 169 12.12 8.04 6.97
N ARG A 170 11.26 7.67 6.05
CA ARG A 170 9.79 7.81 6.14
C ARG A 170 9.12 6.46 6.37
N VAL A 171 8.00 6.50 7.08
CA VAL A 171 7.19 5.31 7.38
C VAL A 171 5.74 5.61 7.01
N LEU A 172 5.10 4.71 6.28
CA LEU A 172 3.66 4.58 6.24
C LEU A 172 3.25 3.44 7.16
N CYS A 173 2.45 3.72 8.18
CA CYS A 173 1.84 2.70 9.04
C CYS A 173 0.33 2.73 8.85
N VAL A 174 -0.23 1.62 8.35
CA VAL A 174 -1.68 1.45 8.18
C VAL A 174 -2.23 0.72 9.38
N LEU A 175 -2.95 1.44 10.24
CA LEU A 175 -3.61 0.89 11.42
C LEU A 175 -5.02 0.43 11.05
N LYS A 176 -5.30 -0.88 11.16
CA LYS A 176 -6.59 -1.48 10.80
C LYS A 176 -7.48 -1.66 12.03
N GLY A 177 -8.79 -1.42 11.88
CA GLY A 177 -9.77 -1.61 12.94
C GLY A 177 -9.70 -0.59 14.09
N VAL A 178 -8.84 0.41 14.01
CA VAL A 178 -8.64 1.39 15.08
C VAL A 178 -9.79 2.40 15.11
N ARG A 179 -10.38 2.59 16.29
CA ARG A 179 -11.36 3.66 16.53
C ARG A 179 -10.64 4.99 16.77
N SER A 180 -11.29 6.09 16.44
CA SER A 180 -10.70 7.43 16.62
C SER A 180 -10.18 7.69 18.05
N ALA A 181 -10.88 7.18 19.08
CA ALA A 181 -10.46 7.30 20.46
C ALA A 181 -9.16 6.52 20.81
N GLU A 182 -8.85 5.47 20.04
CA GLU A 182 -7.68 4.62 20.26
C GLU A 182 -6.46 5.09 19.43
N THR A 183 -6.70 5.93 18.42
CA THR A 183 -5.64 6.41 17.51
C THR A 183 -4.50 7.05 18.29
N GLN A 184 -4.78 7.91 19.27
CA GLN A 184 -3.76 8.61 20.06
C GLN A 184 -2.80 7.66 20.80
N ARG A 185 -3.30 6.52 21.27
CA ARG A 185 -2.46 5.49 21.90
C ARG A 185 -1.40 4.97 20.93
N TRP A 186 -1.79 4.71 19.69
CA TRP A 186 -0.89 4.17 18.68
C TRP A 186 0.08 5.20 18.13
N LEU A 187 -0.34 6.48 18.04
CA LEU A 187 0.58 7.58 17.71
C LEU A 187 1.67 7.70 18.78
N ALA A 188 1.28 7.73 20.06
CA ALA A 188 2.24 7.78 21.16
C ALA A 188 3.17 6.56 21.21
N GLU A 189 2.69 5.38 20.77
CA GLU A 189 3.53 4.18 20.65
C GLU A 189 4.62 4.38 19.58
N LEU A 190 4.25 4.86 18.39
CA LEU A 190 5.21 5.16 17.32
C LEU A 190 6.24 6.22 17.75
N GLU A 191 5.78 7.28 18.43
CA GLU A 191 6.65 8.34 18.93
C GLU A 191 7.65 7.86 19.99
N ARG A 192 7.25 6.95 20.89
CA ARG A 192 8.15 6.34 21.88
C ARG A 192 9.30 5.57 21.24
N HIS A 193 9.12 5.11 20.00
CA HIS A 193 10.16 4.42 19.22
C HIS A 193 10.93 5.33 18.27
N GLY A 194 10.88 6.66 18.46
CA GLY A 194 11.67 7.64 17.72
C GLY A 194 11.11 7.96 16.33
N LEU A 195 9.80 7.78 16.16
CA LEU A 195 9.08 8.15 14.93
C LEU A 195 8.27 9.44 15.19
N GLU A 196 8.62 10.53 14.53
CA GLU A 196 7.84 11.77 14.51
C GLU A 196 6.62 11.56 13.61
N VAL A 197 5.41 11.79 14.15
CA VAL A 197 4.17 11.72 13.36
C VAL A 197 4.03 13.00 12.53
N LEU A 198 4.09 12.86 11.21
CA LEU A 198 3.96 13.98 10.27
C LEU A 198 2.52 14.22 9.80
N LYS A 199 1.77 13.14 9.57
CA LYS A 199 0.40 13.23 9.07
C LYS A 199 -0.42 12.02 9.46
N VAL A 200 -1.69 12.26 9.78
CA VAL A 200 -2.69 11.21 10.01
C VAL A 200 -3.82 11.41 9.01
N ILE A 201 -4.12 10.38 8.23
CA ILE A 201 -5.17 10.40 7.21
C ILE A 201 -6.20 9.35 7.60
N PRO A 202 -7.42 9.75 8.01
CA PRO A 202 -8.50 8.80 8.28
C PRO A 202 -9.02 8.22 6.97
N SER A 203 -9.37 6.93 6.99
CA SER A 203 -9.97 6.25 5.85
C SER A 203 -11.42 5.86 6.13
N THR A 204 -12.24 5.83 5.09
CA THR A 204 -13.63 5.33 5.17
C THR A 204 -13.72 3.81 5.38
N LYS A 205 -12.60 3.09 5.27
CA LYS A 205 -12.52 1.61 5.38
C LYS A 205 -12.14 1.11 6.77
N LYS A 206 -12.33 1.90 7.82
CA LYS A 206 -11.86 1.58 9.19
C LYS A 206 -10.33 1.38 9.25
N GLU A 207 -9.59 2.11 8.45
CA GLU A 207 -8.15 2.19 8.46
C GLU A 207 -7.72 3.61 8.81
N THR A 208 -6.60 3.76 9.48
CA THR A 208 -5.96 5.06 9.71
C THR A 208 -4.56 4.98 9.14
N TYR A 209 -4.23 5.88 8.22
CA TYR A 209 -2.89 5.98 7.66
C TYR A 209 -2.08 6.96 8.49
N VAL A 210 -0.98 6.50 9.05
CA VAL A 210 -0.06 7.31 9.83
C VAL A 210 1.24 7.42 9.07
N ILE A 211 1.63 8.64 8.75
CA ILE A 211 2.90 8.94 8.09
C ILE A 211 3.85 9.49 9.13
N CYS A 212 5.00 8.83 9.27
CA CYS A 212 6.02 9.21 10.24
C CYS A 212 7.37 9.42 9.55
N LYS A 213 8.26 10.08 10.28
CA LYS A 213 9.68 10.25 9.97
C LYS A 213 10.52 9.74 11.12
N LYS A 214 11.56 8.98 10.83
CA LYS A 214 12.52 8.57 11.86
C LYS A 214 13.37 9.75 12.31
N LEU A 215 13.37 9.99 13.61
CA LEU A 215 14.22 11.01 14.22
C LEU A 215 15.70 10.60 14.14
N SER A 216 16.57 11.56 13.98
CA SER A 216 18.01 11.32 14.16
C SER A 216 18.26 10.97 15.63
N ALA A 217 19.13 10.02 15.90
CA ALA A 217 19.63 9.86 17.26
C ALA A 217 20.22 11.22 17.72
N GLN A 218 19.69 11.75 18.82
CA GLN A 218 20.37 12.89 19.43
C GLN A 218 21.76 12.42 19.82
N SER A 219 22.79 13.01 19.23
CA SER A 219 24.13 12.89 19.75
C SER A 219 24.10 13.50 21.16
N ASN A 220 24.04 12.63 22.17
CA ASN A 220 24.37 13.04 23.53
C ASN A 220 25.88 13.36 23.54
N GLU A 221 26.24 14.55 23.11
CA GLU A 221 27.49 15.19 23.48
C GLU A 221 27.35 15.59 24.95
N SER A 222 27.91 14.76 25.83
CA SER A 222 28.15 15.05 27.23
C SER A 222 29.60 15.43 27.41
#